data_21dbc7a926dcbcc34fcc29728712e173
#
_entry.id   21dbc7a926dcbcc34fcc29728712e173
#
_cell.length_a   1.000
_cell.length_b   1.000
_cell.length_c   1.000
_cell.angle_alpha   90.00
_cell.angle_beta   90.00
_cell.angle_gamma   90.00
#
_symmetry.space_group_name_H-M   'P 1'
#
loop_
_entity.id
_entity.type
_entity.pdbx_description
1 polymer ?
#
loop_
_entity_poly.entity_id
_entity_poly.type
_entity_poly.pdbx_seq_one_letter_code
_entity_poly.pdbx_strand_id
1 'polypeptide(L)'
;RACVEHAGRYVTGRCFPDKAIDALDEAGSRAHLQRNAATATVEIGEGLVRRVVSDMTGIPAERVSEDEASRLRSLRDHLARRVVGQQEAVERIARTIRRSRAGLQDENRPIGVFLFVGPTGVGKTLLAKEVSKWLFDEHRGLIRIDMSEYAEKHNVARLIGPPPGYVGYGEGGQLTEAVRRQPYAVVLLDEIEKAHPEVFNTLLQLFDEGRLTDGSGRTVDFRNTILIMTSNVGSREVARKPLRVGYATPSKGSAPDTAPDGEYR
;
A
#
# COMPACT_ATOMS: atom_id res chain seq x y z
N ARG A 1 25.43 17.73 0.96
CA ARG A 1 25.12 16.69 -0.03
C ARG A 1 24.06 15.73 0.51
N ALA A 2 24.29 15.08 1.65
CA ALA A 2 23.32 14.14 2.25
C ALA A 2 21.92 14.75 2.46
N CYS A 3 21.81 16.03 2.89
CA CYS A 3 20.52 16.70 3.04
C CYS A 3 19.75 16.79 1.71
N VAL A 4 20.43 17.06 0.59
CA VAL A 4 19.81 17.13 -0.74
C VAL A 4 19.34 15.74 -1.18
N GLU A 5 20.19 14.74 -1.04
CA GLU A 5 19.89 13.36 -1.46
C GLU A 5 18.72 12.78 -0.67
N HIS A 6 18.76 12.85 0.66
CA HIS A 6 17.71 12.28 1.51
C HIS A 6 16.42 13.11 1.49
N ALA A 7 16.50 14.45 1.53
CA ALA A 7 15.30 15.27 1.41
C ALA A 7 14.66 15.14 0.02
N GLY A 8 15.47 15.01 -1.04
CA GLY A 8 14.99 14.77 -2.40
C GLY A 8 14.15 13.51 -2.50
N ARG A 9 14.61 12.45 -1.86
CA ARG A 9 14.02 11.12 -1.94
C ARG A 9 12.82 10.90 -1.03
N TYR A 10 12.84 11.50 0.16
CA TYR A 10 11.88 11.16 1.21
C TYR A 10 10.94 12.30 1.62
N VAL A 11 11.34 13.57 1.49
CA VAL A 11 10.49 14.70 1.86
C VAL A 11 9.59 15.07 0.69
N THR A 12 8.30 14.78 0.83
CA THR A 12 7.24 15.17 -0.11
C THR A 12 6.52 16.44 0.37
N GLY A 13 5.86 17.16 -0.53
CA GLY A 13 5.08 18.34 -0.18
C GLY A 13 5.86 19.64 -0.08
N ARG A 14 7.19 19.62 -0.29
CA ARG A 14 8.04 20.83 -0.39
C ARG A 14 8.95 20.75 -1.62
N CYS A 15 9.26 21.89 -2.20
CA CYS A 15 10.14 21.99 -3.37
C CYS A 15 11.60 22.20 -2.95
N PHE A 16 12.52 21.91 -3.86
CA PHE A 16 13.89 22.38 -3.72
C PHE A 16 13.96 23.89 -4.02
N PRO A 17 14.81 24.65 -3.33
CA PRO A 17 15.83 24.23 -2.35
C PRO A 17 15.32 24.05 -0.92
N ASP A 18 14.11 24.52 -0.58
CA ASP A 18 13.59 24.68 0.79
C ASP A 18 13.69 23.40 1.62
N LYS A 19 13.23 22.26 1.08
CA LYS A 19 13.27 20.99 1.81
C LYS A 19 14.67 20.51 2.21
N ALA A 20 15.69 20.88 1.44
CA ALA A 20 17.07 20.54 1.77
C ALA A 20 17.66 21.51 2.80
N ILE A 21 17.25 22.78 2.76
CA ILE A 21 17.63 23.80 3.73
C ILE A 21 17.02 23.46 5.09
N ASP A 22 15.70 23.14 5.12
CA ASP A 22 15.02 22.72 6.35
C ASP A 22 15.71 21.51 7.01
N ALA A 23 16.06 20.50 6.21
CA ALA A 23 16.76 19.33 6.71
C ALA A 23 18.16 19.67 7.24
N LEU A 24 18.84 20.66 6.65
CA LEU A 24 20.15 21.12 7.10
C LEU A 24 20.03 21.91 8.39
N ASP A 25 19.08 22.83 8.49
CA ASP A 25 18.85 23.66 9.67
C ASP A 25 18.45 22.82 10.88
N GLU A 26 17.55 21.86 10.69
CA GLU A 26 17.15 20.93 11.75
C GLU A 26 18.32 20.06 12.20
N ALA A 27 19.15 19.58 11.26
CA ALA A 27 20.35 18.81 11.59
C ALA A 27 21.38 19.68 12.35
N GLY A 28 21.54 20.94 11.97
CA GLY A 28 22.38 21.91 12.65
C GLY A 28 21.91 22.18 14.06
N SER A 29 20.63 22.43 14.25
CA SER A 29 20.01 22.65 15.56
C SER A 29 20.18 21.48 16.50
N ARG A 30 19.95 20.25 16.03
CA ARG A 30 20.15 19.03 16.83
C ARG A 30 21.61 18.79 17.17
N ALA A 31 22.51 19.01 16.23
CA ALA A 31 23.94 18.92 16.48
C ALA A 31 24.35 19.92 17.57
N HIS A 32 23.81 21.14 17.51
CA HIS A 32 24.11 22.16 18.51
C HIS A 32 23.57 21.81 19.90
N LEU A 33 22.36 21.25 20.00
CA LEU A 33 21.78 20.76 21.26
C LEU A 33 22.55 19.58 21.86
N GLN A 34 23.18 18.73 21.06
CA GLN A 34 24.01 17.62 21.50
C GLN A 34 25.44 18.01 21.84
N ARG A 35 25.78 19.27 21.66
CA ARG A 35 27.12 19.81 21.92
C ARG A 35 27.44 19.80 23.41
N ASN A 36 28.48 19.11 23.81
CA ASN A 36 29.11 19.26 25.11
C ASN A 36 29.98 20.51 25.11
N ALA A 37 30.03 21.22 26.25
CA ALA A 37 30.71 22.51 26.41
C ALA A 37 32.23 22.52 26.02
N ALA A 38 32.80 21.38 25.73
CA ALA A 38 34.25 21.21 25.43
C ALA A 38 34.60 21.20 23.92
N THR A 39 33.62 21.14 23.00
CA THR A 39 33.93 21.03 21.56
C THR A 39 33.50 22.30 20.82
N ALA A 40 34.45 22.96 20.17
CA ALA A 40 34.22 24.20 19.40
C ALA A 40 33.49 23.96 18.07
N THR A 41 33.66 22.78 17.48
CA THR A 41 33.12 22.41 16.17
C THR A 41 32.26 21.14 16.30
N VAL A 42 31.08 21.14 15.72
CA VAL A 42 30.19 19.95 15.66
C VAL A 42 30.16 19.49 14.22
N GLU A 43 30.52 18.23 13.99
CA GLU A 43 30.44 17.62 12.68
C GLU A 43 29.03 17.02 12.47
N ILE A 44 28.34 17.47 11.40
CA ILE A 44 27.03 16.94 11.02
C ILE A 44 27.27 15.74 10.11
N GLY A 45 27.34 14.57 10.70
CA GLY A 45 27.46 13.33 9.96
C GLY A 45 26.14 12.91 9.28
N GLU A 46 26.26 12.07 8.26
CA GLU A 46 25.10 11.56 7.50
C GLU A 46 24.06 10.86 8.38
N GLY A 47 24.49 10.18 9.45
CA GLY A 47 23.58 9.53 10.40
C GLY A 47 22.65 10.49 11.14
N LEU A 48 23.08 11.74 11.38
CA LEU A 48 22.22 12.76 11.98
C LEU A 48 21.20 13.27 10.96
N VAL A 49 21.63 13.50 9.71
CA VAL A 49 20.74 13.90 8.62
C VAL A 49 19.65 12.87 8.39
N ARG A 50 19.99 11.59 8.40
CA ARG A 50 19.01 10.49 8.27
C ARG A 50 17.98 10.49 9.39
N ARG A 51 18.38 10.69 10.64
CA ARG A 51 17.45 10.81 11.77
C ARG A 51 16.52 12.01 11.62
N VAL A 52 17.03 13.14 11.18
CA VAL A 52 16.23 14.33 10.91
C VAL A 52 15.18 14.06 9.83
N VAL A 53 15.60 13.48 8.69
CA VAL A 53 14.68 13.14 7.61
C VAL A 53 13.65 12.09 8.06
N SER A 54 14.07 11.14 8.88
CA SER A 54 13.17 10.15 9.52
C SER A 54 12.07 10.82 10.33
N ASP A 55 12.42 11.78 11.17
CA ASP A 55 11.46 12.48 12.02
C ASP A 55 10.54 13.40 11.20
N MET A 56 11.05 14.03 10.14
CA MET A 56 10.27 14.86 9.23
C MET A 56 9.24 14.05 8.42
N THR A 57 9.56 12.80 8.10
CA THR A 57 8.75 11.97 7.18
C THR A 57 7.99 10.86 7.89
N GLY A 58 8.37 10.52 9.12
CA GLY A 58 7.86 9.35 9.85
C GLY A 58 8.41 8.02 9.36
N ILE A 59 9.42 8.01 8.46
CA ILE A 59 10.08 6.80 7.99
C ILE A 59 11.20 6.46 8.96
N PRO A 60 11.31 5.21 9.49
CA PRO A 60 12.39 4.83 10.40
C PRO A 60 13.77 5.10 9.83
N ALA A 61 14.70 5.65 10.65
CA ALA A 61 16.02 6.09 10.21
C ALA A 61 16.87 4.95 9.62
N GLU A 62 16.68 3.73 10.11
CA GLU A 62 17.30 2.51 9.58
C GLU A 62 16.88 2.25 8.14
N ARG A 63 15.69 2.71 7.76
CA ARG A 63 15.16 2.58 6.39
C ARG A 63 15.63 3.66 5.43
N VAL A 64 16.13 4.77 5.98
CA VAL A 64 16.78 5.84 5.20
C VAL A 64 18.25 5.47 4.90
N SER A 65 18.81 4.49 5.60
CA SER A 65 20.28 4.31 5.68
C SER A 65 20.87 3.26 4.80
N GLU A 66 20.30 2.20 4.40
CA GLU A 66 21.11 1.16 3.76
C GLU A 66 20.40 0.29 2.76
N ASP A 67 21.22 -0.18 1.84
CA ASP A 67 21.02 -1.32 0.97
C ASP A 67 19.54 -1.75 0.84
N GLU A 68 18.72 -0.74 0.53
CA GLU A 68 17.31 -0.93 0.21
C GLU A 68 17.16 -2.08 -0.80
N ALA A 69 18.20 -2.27 -1.63
CA ALA A 69 18.26 -3.37 -2.57
C ALA A 69 18.34 -4.74 -1.87
N SER A 70 19.13 -4.89 -0.82
CA SER A 70 19.20 -6.13 -0.02
C SER A 70 17.90 -6.40 0.71
N ARG A 71 17.32 -5.36 1.30
CA ARG A 71 16.03 -5.47 1.98
C ARG A 71 14.93 -5.84 1.00
N LEU A 72 14.85 -5.18 -0.14
CA LEU A 72 13.87 -5.48 -1.18
C LEU A 72 14.02 -6.90 -1.75
N ARG A 73 15.23 -7.48 -1.73
CA ARG A 73 15.43 -8.90 -2.06
C ARG A 73 14.77 -9.82 -1.03
N SER A 74 14.88 -9.51 0.26
CA SER A 74 14.33 -10.32 1.36
C SER A 74 12.81 -10.16 1.55
N LEU A 75 12.17 -9.15 0.93
CA LEU A 75 10.73 -8.89 1.05
C LEU A 75 9.87 -10.12 0.74
N ARG A 76 10.16 -10.80 -0.37
CA ARG A 76 9.43 -12.00 -0.77
C ARG A 76 9.48 -13.08 0.30
N ASP A 77 10.67 -13.37 0.79
CA ASP A 77 10.87 -14.45 1.75
C ASP A 77 10.27 -14.10 3.12
N HIS A 78 10.30 -12.83 3.50
CA HIS A 78 9.63 -12.35 4.71
C HIS A 78 8.11 -12.54 4.61
N LEU A 79 7.49 -12.09 3.52
CA LEU A 79 6.05 -12.24 3.31
C LEU A 79 5.63 -13.71 3.21
N ALA A 80 6.41 -14.56 2.51
CA ALA A 80 6.12 -15.96 2.34
C ALA A 80 6.12 -16.77 3.66
N ARG A 81 6.94 -16.35 4.64
CA ARG A 81 6.95 -16.97 5.98
C ARG A 81 5.70 -16.63 6.79
N ARG A 82 5.10 -15.47 6.56
CA ARG A 82 3.95 -14.96 7.32
C ARG A 82 2.62 -15.31 6.67
N VAL A 83 2.58 -15.34 5.34
CA VAL A 83 1.36 -15.59 4.57
C VAL A 83 1.53 -16.88 3.77
N VAL A 84 1.05 -17.96 4.35
CA VAL A 84 1.15 -19.29 3.76
C VAL A 84 0.07 -19.49 2.68
N GLY A 85 0.43 -20.14 1.56
CA GLY A 85 -0.50 -20.50 0.49
C GLY A 85 -0.81 -19.40 -0.53
N GLN A 86 -0.19 -18.20 -0.43
CA GLN A 86 -0.40 -17.07 -1.34
C GLN A 86 0.88 -16.69 -2.10
N GLN A 87 1.63 -17.67 -2.58
CA GLN A 87 2.95 -17.46 -3.18
C GLN A 87 2.90 -16.53 -4.40
N GLU A 88 1.91 -16.67 -5.27
CA GLU A 88 1.77 -15.82 -6.46
C GLU A 88 1.51 -14.35 -6.09
N ALA A 89 0.61 -14.11 -5.13
CA ALA A 89 0.32 -12.75 -4.65
C ALA A 89 1.56 -12.10 -4.02
N VAL A 90 2.29 -12.85 -3.18
CA VAL A 90 3.54 -12.40 -2.55
C VAL A 90 4.60 -12.06 -3.61
N GLU A 91 4.77 -12.91 -4.62
CA GLU A 91 5.74 -12.68 -5.71
C GLU A 91 5.39 -11.42 -6.51
N ARG A 92 4.12 -11.23 -6.88
CA ARG A 92 3.65 -10.07 -7.63
C ARG A 92 3.87 -8.77 -6.85
N ILE A 93 3.53 -8.75 -5.56
CA ILE A 93 3.75 -7.59 -4.68
C ILE A 93 5.23 -7.25 -4.60
N ALA A 94 6.07 -8.24 -4.27
CA ALA A 94 7.50 -8.04 -4.13
C ALA A 94 8.15 -7.54 -5.43
N ARG A 95 7.70 -8.03 -6.58
CA ARG A 95 8.17 -7.60 -7.91
C ARG A 95 7.77 -6.15 -8.20
N THR A 96 6.51 -5.79 -7.95
CA THR A 96 6.00 -4.42 -8.19
C THR A 96 6.72 -3.41 -7.32
N ILE A 97 6.89 -3.70 -6.03
CA ILE A 97 7.60 -2.82 -5.11
C ILE A 97 9.06 -2.64 -5.53
N ARG A 98 9.74 -3.73 -5.93
CA ARG A 98 11.13 -3.67 -6.43
C ARG A 98 11.24 -2.81 -7.69
N ARG A 99 10.31 -2.95 -8.64
CA ARG A 99 10.30 -2.15 -9.88
C ARG A 99 10.10 -0.66 -9.58
N SER A 100 9.15 -0.33 -8.73
CA SER A 100 8.90 1.07 -8.34
C SER A 100 10.12 1.68 -7.66
N ARG A 101 10.74 0.98 -6.73
CA ARG A 101 11.95 1.46 -6.03
C ARG A 101 13.20 1.54 -6.90
N ALA A 102 13.24 0.76 -7.99
CA ALA A 102 14.30 0.85 -8.99
C ALA A 102 14.10 2.01 -10.00
N GLY A 103 13.03 2.83 -9.85
CA GLY A 103 12.72 3.90 -10.79
C GLY A 103 12.22 3.41 -12.17
N LEU A 104 11.77 2.16 -12.26
CA LEU A 104 11.29 1.55 -13.51
C LEU A 104 9.77 1.68 -13.69
N GLN A 105 9.14 2.51 -12.89
CA GLN A 105 7.71 2.79 -12.93
C GLN A 105 7.48 4.27 -13.21
N ASP A 106 6.28 4.58 -13.72
CA ASP A 106 5.84 5.97 -13.89
C ASP A 106 5.81 6.69 -12.53
N GLU A 107 6.57 7.78 -12.45
CA GLU A 107 6.70 8.59 -11.22
C GLU A 107 5.40 9.25 -10.77
N ASN A 108 4.42 9.35 -11.67
CA ASN A 108 3.10 9.93 -11.38
C ASN A 108 2.09 8.93 -10.83
N ARG A 109 2.46 7.66 -10.65
CA ARG A 109 1.56 6.61 -10.16
C ARG A 109 1.92 6.14 -8.75
N PRO A 110 0.96 5.59 -8.00
CA PRO A 110 1.25 4.93 -6.73
C PRO A 110 2.31 3.82 -6.89
N ILE A 111 3.05 3.48 -5.83
CA ILE A 111 4.05 2.40 -5.82
C ILE A 111 3.48 1.08 -6.37
N GLY A 112 2.21 0.82 -6.06
CA GLY A 112 1.48 -0.34 -6.59
C GLY A 112 0.00 -0.25 -6.30
N VAL A 113 -0.80 -0.78 -7.22
CA VAL A 113 -2.25 -0.93 -7.06
C VAL A 113 -2.57 -2.41 -7.22
N PHE A 114 -3.17 -3.02 -6.20
CA PHE A 114 -3.48 -4.45 -6.15
C PHE A 114 -4.94 -4.68 -5.84
N LEU A 115 -5.56 -5.62 -6.55
CA LEU A 115 -6.88 -6.14 -6.24
C LEU A 115 -6.74 -7.60 -5.80
N PHE A 116 -7.08 -7.88 -4.54
CA PHE A 116 -7.09 -9.24 -3.98
C PHE A 116 -8.50 -9.80 -4.03
N VAL A 117 -8.71 -10.74 -4.92
CA VAL A 117 -10.01 -11.42 -5.10
C VAL A 117 -9.94 -12.83 -4.53
N GLY A 118 -10.97 -13.24 -3.78
CA GLY A 118 -11.04 -14.60 -3.24
C GLY A 118 -11.98 -14.70 -2.03
N PRO A 119 -12.23 -15.91 -1.53
CA PRO A 119 -13.13 -16.13 -0.38
C PRO A 119 -12.60 -15.49 0.90
N THR A 120 -13.48 -15.32 1.87
CA THR A 120 -13.11 -14.84 3.21
C THR A 120 -12.13 -15.78 3.88
N GLY A 121 -11.21 -15.27 4.68
CA GLY A 121 -10.28 -16.08 5.47
C GLY A 121 -9.01 -16.57 4.76
N VAL A 122 -8.84 -16.29 3.46
CA VAL A 122 -7.64 -16.70 2.70
C VAL A 122 -6.39 -15.82 2.94
N GLY A 123 -6.48 -14.81 3.80
CA GLY A 123 -5.33 -13.99 4.17
C GLY A 123 -5.17 -12.67 3.42
N LYS A 124 -6.17 -12.19 2.66
CA LYS A 124 -6.10 -10.92 1.90
C LYS A 124 -5.69 -9.73 2.79
N THR A 125 -6.43 -9.51 3.87
CA THR A 125 -6.17 -8.43 4.83
C THR A 125 -4.86 -8.65 5.61
N LEU A 126 -4.51 -9.91 5.90
CA LEU A 126 -3.25 -10.26 6.56
C LEU A 126 -2.06 -9.86 5.67
N LEU A 127 -2.11 -10.18 4.38
CA LEU A 127 -1.06 -9.83 3.43
C LEU A 127 -0.84 -8.31 3.36
N ALA A 128 -1.93 -7.52 3.32
CA ALA A 128 -1.84 -6.06 3.35
C ALA A 128 -1.16 -5.54 4.64
N LYS A 129 -1.50 -6.11 5.80
CA LYS A 129 -0.87 -5.78 7.08
C LYS A 129 0.62 -6.12 7.10
N GLU A 130 1.01 -7.29 6.62
CA GLU A 130 2.42 -7.70 6.61
C GLU A 130 3.25 -6.87 5.62
N VAL A 131 2.68 -6.47 4.47
CA VAL A 131 3.31 -5.52 3.55
C VAL A 131 3.53 -4.17 4.22
N SER A 132 2.53 -3.67 4.93
CA SER A 132 2.63 -2.40 5.65
C SER A 132 3.71 -2.45 6.74
N LYS A 133 3.71 -3.47 7.58
CA LYS A 133 4.71 -3.66 8.64
C LYS A 133 6.13 -3.72 8.09
N TRP A 134 6.30 -4.40 6.96
CA TRP A 134 7.61 -4.53 6.37
C TRP A 134 8.12 -3.24 5.73
N LEU A 135 7.24 -2.50 5.03
CA LEU A 135 7.61 -1.29 4.30
C LEU A 135 7.71 -0.05 5.19
N PHE A 136 6.79 0.11 6.13
CA PHE A 136 6.65 1.33 6.91
C PHE A 136 6.89 1.05 8.39
N ASP A 137 5.94 1.20 9.23
CA ASP A 137 6.06 0.90 10.66
C ASP A 137 4.85 0.09 11.12
N GLU A 138 5.05 -0.72 12.16
CA GLU A 138 4.00 -1.60 12.66
C GLU A 138 2.71 -0.84 13.06
N HIS A 139 2.86 0.40 13.52
CA HIS A 139 1.76 1.19 14.07
C HIS A 139 1.27 2.34 13.18
N ARG A 140 2.02 2.72 12.14
CA ARG A 140 1.73 3.95 11.37
C ARG A 140 1.59 3.73 9.86
N GLY A 141 1.91 2.58 9.35
CA GLY A 141 1.99 2.36 7.90
C GLY A 141 0.69 1.91 7.23
N LEU A 142 -0.39 1.61 7.96
CA LEU A 142 -1.63 1.06 7.40
C LEU A 142 -2.82 2.01 7.61
N ILE A 143 -3.37 2.48 6.50
CA ILE A 143 -4.65 3.18 6.46
C ILE A 143 -5.70 2.16 5.98
N ARG A 144 -6.62 1.76 6.86
CA ARG A 144 -7.70 0.83 6.52
C ARG A 144 -9.03 1.56 6.44
N ILE A 145 -9.73 1.35 5.34
CA ILE A 145 -11.07 1.89 5.09
C ILE A 145 -11.97 0.72 4.69
N ASP A 146 -13.06 0.56 5.42
CA ASP A 146 -14.10 -0.43 5.12
C ASP A 146 -15.09 0.16 4.11
N MET A 147 -15.14 -0.42 2.92
CA MET A 147 -15.97 0.09 1.83
C MET A 147 -17.47 -0.16 2.06
N SER A 148 -17.85 -1.00 3.01
CA SER A 148 -19.24 -1.17 3.39
C SER A 148 -19.86 0.10 3.99
N GLU A 149 -19.05 0.98 4.60
CA GLU A 149 -19.48 2.28 5.07
C GLU A 149 -19.78 3.28 3.94
N TYR A 150 -19.35 2.98 2.71
CA TYR A 150 -19.48 3.83 1.52
C TYR A 150 -20.43 3.23 0.47
N ALA A 151 -21.37 2.41 0.90
CA ALA A 151 -22.39 1.81 0.04
C ALA A 151 -23.38 2.84 -0.52
N GLU A 152 -23.58 3.96 0.16
CA GLU A 152 -24.51 5.00 -0.24
C GLU A 152 -23.78 6.22 -0.83
N LYS A 153 -24.42 6.85 -1.83
CA LYS A 153 -23.84 7.99 -2.56
C LYS A 153 -23.40 9.15 -1.65
N HIS A 154 -24.18 9.48 -0.63
CA HIS A 154 -23.86 10.57 0.27
C HIS A 154 -22.60 10.31 1.13
N ASN A 155 -22.26 9.04 1.37
CA ASN A 155 -21.07 8.68 2.13
C ASN A 155 -19.77 8.85 1.31
N VAL A 156 -19.85 8.91 -0.04
CA VAL A 156 -18.65 9.15 -0.89
C VAL A 156 -17.98 10.48 -0.52
N ALA A 157 -18.80 11.50 -0.20
CA ALA A 157 -18.26 12.79 0.26
C ALA A 157 -17.43 12.68 1.54
N ARG A 158 -17.67 11.69 2.41
CA ARG A 158 -16.85 11.47 3.60
C ARG A 158 -15.46 10.92 3.26
N LEU A 159 -15.31 10.25 2.12
CA LEU A 159 -14.04 9.69 1.69
C LEU A 159 -13.05 10.78 1.27
N ILE A 160 -13.52 11.77 0.49
CA ILE A 160 -12.71 12.84 -0.11
C ILE A 160 -12.94 14.21 0.54
N GLY A 161 -13.94 14.34 1.40
CA GLY A 161 -14.39 15.58 2.00
C GLY A 161 -15.61 16.17 1.30
N PRO A 162 -16.51 16.82 2.06
CA PRO A 162 -17.71 17.46 1.49
C PRO A 162 -17.31 18.70 0.68
N PRO A 163 -18.03 18.98 -0.42
CA PRO A 163 -17.80 20.18 -1.21
C PRO A 163 -18.22 21.44 -0.45
N PRO A 164 -17.79 22.63 -0.90
CA PRO A 164 -18.15 23.91 -0.29
C PRO A 164 -19.66 24.08 -0.13
N GLY A 165 -20.08 24.52 1.06
CA GLY A 165 -21.50 24.77 1.38
C GLY A 165 -22.24 23.58 2.02
N TYR A 166 -21.61 22.43 2.16
CA TYR A 166 -22.19 21.28 2.87
C TYR A 166 -21.71 21.22 4.34
N VAL A 167 -22.52 20.59 5.19
CA VAL A 167 -22.19 20.37 6.60
C VAL A 167 -20.93 19.52 6.69
N GLY A 168 -19.96 19.92 7.54
CA GLY A 168 -18.65 19.27 7.66
C GLY A 168 -17.58 19.82 6.69
N TYR A 169 -17.88 20.88 5.92
CA TYR A 169 -16.87 21.57 5.11
C TYR A 169 -15.70 22.03 6.00
N GLY A 170 -14.50 21.58 5.66
CA GLY A 170 -13.26 21.86 6.42
C GLY A 170 -12.75 20.70 7.27
N GLU A 171 -13.55 19.65 7.53
CA GLU A 171 -13.08 18.48 8.27
C GLU A 171 -12.16 17.57 7.44
N GLY A 172 -12.13 17.77 6.11
CA GLY A 172 -11.38 16.93 5.17
C GLY A 172 -11.98 15.53 4.98
N GLY A 173 -11.53 14.82 3.96
CA GLY A 173 -11.98 13.45 3.72
C GLY A 173 -11.18 12.43 4.52
N GLN A 174 -11.80 11.32 4.90
CA GLN A 174 -11.14 10.26 5.68
C GLN A 174 -9.91 9.72 4.97
N LEU A 175 -10.00 9.45 3.66
CA LEU A 175 -8.88 8.96 2.87
C LEU A 175 -7.83 10.06 2.64
N THR A 176 -8.27 11.24 2.21
CA THR A 176 -7.37 12.32 1.85
C THR A 176 -6.60 12.85 3.05
N GLU A 177 -7.25 13.04 4.20
CA GLU A 177 -6.59 13.47 5.43
C GLU A 177 -5.64 12.40 6.00
N ALA A 178 -6.04 11.11 5.95
CA ALA A 178 -5.18 10.04 6.41
C ALA A 178 -3.88 9.98 5.61
N VAL A 179 -3.96 10.05 4.27
CA VAL A 179 -2.76 10.02 3.41
C VAL A 179 -1.96 11.32 3.51
N ARG A 180 -2.61 12.48 3.68
CA ARG A 180 -1.91 13.74 3.90
C ARG A 180 -1.05 13.71 5.17
N ARG A 181 -1.56 13.06 6.24
CA ARG A 181 -0.80 12.87 7.50
C ARG A 181 0.26 11.79 7.39
N GLN A 182 0.03 10.79 6.54
CA GLN A 182 0.92 9.63 6.35
C GLN A 182 1.13 9.38 4.86
N PRO A 183 2.00 10.17 4.19
CA PRO A 183 2.24 10.05 2.75
C PRO A 183 2.86 8.70 2.34
N TYR A 184 3.51 8.03 3.28
CA TYR A 184 4.11 6.71 3.12
C TYR A 184 3.26 5.68 3.84
N ALA A 185 2.30 5.09 3.15
CA ALA A 185 1.36 4.15 3.74
C ALA A 185 0.90 3.07 2.76
N VAL A 186 0.42 1.95 3.31
CA VAL A 186 -0.45 1.03 2.59
C VAL A 186 -1.89 1.45 2.86
N VAL A 187 -2.62 1.78 1.80
CA VAL A 187 -4.04 2.06 1.85
C VAL A 187 -4.79 0.78 1.51
N LEU A 188 -5.51 0.26 2.48
CA LEU A 188 -6.34 -0.94 2.35
C LEU A 188 -7.81 -0.52 2.25
N LEU A 189 -8.39 -0.75 1.07
CA LEU A 189 -9.83 -0.59 0.81
C LEU A 189 -10.48 -1.97 0.91
N ASP A 190 -11.09 -2.25 2.05
CA ASP A 190 -11.62 -3.59 2.36
C ASP A 190 -13.06 -3.72 1.79
N GLU A 191 -13.37 -4.86 1.17
CA GLU A 191 -14.69 -5.19 0.58
C GLU A 191 -15.17 -4.17 -0.48
N ILE A 192 -14.30 -3.88 -1.45
CA ILE A 192 -14.52 -2.87 -2.49
C ILE A 192 -15.82 -3.07 -3.29
N GLU A 193 -16.32 -4.30 -3.40
CA GLU A 193 -17.58 -4.64 -4.06
C GLU A 193 -18.82 -4.05 -3.38
N LYS A 194 -18.71 -3.63 -2.12
CA LYS A 194 -19.81 -3.01 -1.37
C LYS A 194 -19.91 -1.50 -1.57
N ALA A 195 -18.86 -0.90 -2.15
CA ALA A 195 -18.80 0.53 -2.37
C ALA A 195 -19.80 0.98 -3.44
N HIS A 196 -20.31 2.21 -3.28
CA HIS A 196 -21.10 2.86 -4.31
C HIS A 196 -20.25 3.06 -5.60
N PRO A 197 -20.84 2.93 -6.81
CA PRO A 197 -20.10 3.11 -8.07
C PRO A 197 -19.32 4.43 -8.20
N GLU A 198 -19.78 5.50 -7.60
CA GLU A 198 -19.04 6.79 -7.59
C GLU A 198 -17.69 6.73 -6.88
N VAL A 199 -17.50 5.81 -5.94
CA VAL A 199 -16.19 5.58 -5.30
C VAL A 199 -15.18 5.14 -6.35
N PHE A 200 -15.55 4.24 -7.26
CA PHE A 200 -14.65 3.79 -8.32
C PHE A 200 -14.23 4.93 -9.24
N ASN A 201 -15.15 5.83 -9.61
CA ASN A 201 -14.83 7.00 -10.43
C ASN A 201 -13.80 7.91 -9.74
N THR A 202 -13.95 8.09 -8.43
CA THR A 202 -13.00 8.85 -7.62
C THR A 202 -11.63 8.17 -7.56
N LEU A 203 -11.60 6.85 -7.41
CA LEU A 203 -10.38 6.07 -7.34
C LEU A 203 -9.64 5.97 -8.68
N LEU A 204 -10.33 6.10 -9.84
CA LEU A 204 -9.68 6.11 -11.15
C LEU A 204 -8.63 7.22 -11.26
N GLN A 205 -8.95 8.43 -10.81
CA GLN A 205 -7.98 9.53 -10.80
C GLN A 205 -6.73 9.17 -9.99
N LEU A 206 -6.93 8.53 -8.85
CA LEU A 206 -5.84 8.11 -7.97
C LEU A 206 -4.96 7.03 -8.62
N PHE A 207 -5.56 6.07 -9.35
CA PHE A 207 -4.81 5.00 -10.00
C PHE A 207 -3.97 5.49 -11.19
N ASP A 208 -4.48 6.47 -11.93
CA ASP A 208 -3.82 6.96 -13.14
C ASP A 208 -2.86 8.12 -12.87
N GLU A 209 -3.22 9.04 -12.00
CA GLU A 209 -2.45 10.26 -11.75
C GLU A 209 -1.72 10.26 -10.39
N GLY A 210 -1.91 9.23 -9.54
CA GLY A 210 -1.28 9.14 -8.21
C GLY A 210 -1.63 10.31 -7.29
N ARG A 211 -2.75 10.98 -7.55
CA ARG A 211 -3.22 12.12 -6.75
C ARG A 211 -4.74 12.11 -6.66
N LEU A 212 -5.25 12.76 -5.63
CA LEU A 212 -6.68 12.91 -5.42
C LEU A 212 -6.97 14.33 -4.92
N THR A 213 -7.94 14.99 -5.54
CA THR A 213 -8.38 16.32 -5.10
C THR A 213 -9.46 16.16 -4.03
N ASP A 214 -9.26 16.78 -2.87
CA ASP A 214 -10.24 16.77 -1.80
C ASP A 214 -11.43 17.72 -2.08
N GLY A 215 -12.48 17.64 -1.26
CA GLY A 215 -13.65 18.50 -1.37
C GLY A 215 -13.36 20.00 -1.15
N SER A 216 -12.18 20.36 -0.62
CA SER A 216 -11.71 21.74 -0.45
C SER A 216 -10.85 22.21 -1.64
N GLY A 217 -10.67 21.40 -2.68
CA GLY A 217 -9.84 21.70 -3.84
C GLY A 217 -8.33 21.48 -3.62
N ARG A 218 -7.92 20.88 -2.51
CA ARG A 218 -6.51 20.56 -2.25
C ARG A 218 -6.15 19.23 -2.88
N THR A 219 -5.00 19.16 -3.52
CA THR A 219 -4.49 17.93 -4.11
C THR A 219 -3.64 17.17 -3.09
N VAL A 220 -3.98 15.90 -2.86
CA VAL A 220 -3.25 14.97 -2.00
C VAL A 220 -2.46 14.00 -2.85
N ASP A 221 -1.19 13.81 -2.51
CA ASP A 221 -0.23 12.98 -3.23
C ASP A 221 -0.25 11.53 -2.73
N PHE A 222 -0.52 10.58 -3.63
CA PHE A 222 -0.55 9.14 -3.37
C PHE A 222 0.61 8.37 -4.01
N ARG A 223 1.55 9.05 -4.65
CA ARG A 223 2.67 8.41 -5.37
C ARG A 223 3.55 7.53 -4.47
N ASN A 224 3.60 7.84 -3.20
CA ASN A 224 4.36 7.07 -2.22
C ASN A 224 3.50 6.06 -1.44
N THR A 225 2.28 5.79 -1.89
CA THR A 225 1.39 4.80 -1.27
C THR A 225 1.33 3.51 -2.06
N ILE A 226 0.94 2.44 -1.38
CA ILE A 226 0.52 1.19 -1.99
C ILE A 226 -0.96 1.02 -1.73
N LEU A 227 -1.72 0.84 -2.80
CA LEU A 227 -3.16 0.65 -2.74
C LEU A 227 -3.47 -0.84 -2.83
N ILE A 228 -4.19 -1.35 -1.85
CA ILE A 228 -4.66 -2.72 -1.80
C ILE A 228 -6.17 -2.70 -1.64
N MET A 229 -6.87 -3.25 -2.61
CA MET A 229 -8.31 -3.48 -2.56
C MET A 229 -8.57 -4.95 -2.30
N THR A 230 -9.52 -5.28 -1.43
CA THR A 230 -9.96 -6.66 -1.23
C THR A 230 -11.37 -6.83 -1.76
N SER A 231 -11.64 -8.00 -2.32
CA SER A 231 -12.98 -8.37 -2.77
C SER A 231 -13.27 -9.84 -2.48
N ASN A 232 -14.53 -10.11 -2.15
CA ASN A 232 -15.06 -11.45 -1.96
C ASN A 232 -15.86 -11.95 -3.18
N VAL A 233 -15.89 -11.18 -4.27
CA VAL A 233 -16.53 -11.57 -5.53
C VAL A 233 -15.88 -12.84 -6.09
N GLY A 234 -16.68 -13.72 -6.67
CA GLY A 234 -16.20 -15.01 -7.21
C GLY A 234 -16.05 -16.13 -6.16
N SER A 235 -16.20 -15.85 -4.87
CA SER A 235 -16.09 -16.88 -3.82
C SER A 235 -17.07 -18.05 -3.99
N ARG A 236 -18.27 -17.78 -4.56
CA ARG A 236 -19.28 -18.81 -4.84
C ARG A 236 -18.89 -19.73 -6.00
N GLU A 237 -18.15 -19.23 -6.97
CA GLU A 237 -17.68 -20.03 -8.11
C GLU A 237 -16.49 -20.91 -7.76
N VAL A 238 -15.59 -20.40 -6.93
CA VAL A 238 -14.44 -21.16 -6.41
C VAL A 238 -14.92 -22.27 -5.47
N ALA A 239 -15.93 -22.02 -4.65
CA ALA A 239 -16.53 -23.01 -3.76
C ALA A 239 -17.28 -24.12 -4.52
N ARG A 240 -17.71 -23.89 -5.77
CA ARG A 240 -18.36 -24.89 -6.62
C ARG A 240 -17.41 -25.82 -7.34
N LYS A 241 -16.12 -25.55 -7.40
CA LYS A 241 -15.14 -26.54 -7.82
C LYS A 241 -14.90 -27.48 -6.64
N PRO A 242 -15.39 -28.74 -6.68
CA PRO A 242 -15.11 -29.68 -5.59
C PRO A 242 -13.60 -29.85 -5.53
N LEU A 243 -12.98 -29.40 -4.46
CA LEU A 243 -11.68 -29.91 -4.06
C LEU A 243 -11.85 -31.40 -3.94
N ARG A 244 -11.35 -32.16 -4.94
CA ARG A 244 -11.20 -33.59 -4.82
C ARG A 244 -10.14 -33.88 -3.75
N VAL A 245 -10.51 -33.66 -2.50
CA VAL A 245 -9.85 -34.19 -1.35
C VAL A 245 -10.59 -35.51 -1.08
N GLY A 246 -10.15 -36.57 -1.74
CA GLY A 246 -10.73 -37.88 -1.56
C GLY A 246 -9.72 -38.90 -2.03
N TYR A 247 -9.33 -39.77 -1.15
CA TYR A 247 -8.69 -41.03 -1.47
C TYR A 247 -9.47 -41.73 -2.61
N ALA A 248 -8.83 -41.93 -3.74
CA ALA A 248 -9.35 -42.83 -4.77
C ALA A 248 -9.32 -44.25 -4.22
N THR A 249 -10.45 -44.69 -3.70
CA THR A 249 -10.66 -46.14 -3.51
C THR A 249 -10.75 -46.77 -4.90
N PRO A 250 -9.93 -47.77 -5.24
CA PRO A 250 -10.08 -48.48 -6.49
C PRO A 250 -11.37 -49.28 -6.43
N SER A 251 -12.40 -48.88 -7.16
CA SER A 251 -13.59 -49.70 -7.36
C SER A 251 -13.23 -50.87 -8.24
N LYS A 252 -13.36 -52.05 -7.67
CA LYS A 252 -13.33 -53.35 -8.36
C LYS A 252 -14.37 -53.34 -9.49
N GLY A 253 -13.93 -53.80 -10.62
CA GLY A 253 -14.56 -54.33 -11.81
C GLY A 253 -16.08 -54.33 -11.93
N SER A 254 -16.53 -53.80 -13.03
CA SER A 254 -17.67 -54.33 -13.74
C SER A 254 -17.32 -54.42 -15.21
N ALA A 255 -17.63 -55.61 -15.75
CA ALA A 255 -17.30 -56.13 -17.08
C ALA A 255 -17.94 -55.31 -18.21
N PRO A 256 -17.47 -55.50 -19.45
CA PRO A 256 -18.04 -54.81 -20.61
C PRO A 256 -19.35 -55.50 -21.02
N ASP A 257 -20.40 -54.72 -21.10
CA ASP A 257 -21.62 -55.15 -21.77
C ASP A 257 -21.55 -54.77 -23.23
N THR A 258 -21.72 -55.80 -24.02
CA THR A 258 -21.79 -55.90 -25.45
C THR A 258 -22.96 -55.08 -26.02
N ALA A 259 -22.72 -54.50 -27.18
CA ALA A 259 -23.74 -53.99 -28.07
C ALA A 259 -24.74 -55.05 -28.53
N PRO A 260 -25.93 -54.66 -29.02
CA PRO A 260 -26.11 -54.92 -30.43
C PRO A 260 -26.71 -53.76 -31.24
N ASP A 261 -26.41 -53.91 -32.52
CA ASP A 261 -26.91 -53.19 -33.69
C ASP A 261 -28.44 -52.94 -33.75
N GLY A 262 -28.79 -51.90 -34.45
CA GLY A 262 -30.20 -51.68 -34.88
C GLY A 262 -30.35 -50.37 -35.65
N GLU A 263 -30.09 -50.43 -36.91
CA GLU A 263 -30.62 -49.77 -38.08
C GLU A 263 -31.99 -49.02 -37.95
N TYR A 264 -32.15 -48.13 -38.94
CA TYR A 264 -33.33 -47.50 -39.55
C TYR A 264 -33.66 -46.04 -39.08
N ARG A 265 -33.46 -45.19 -39.88
CA ARG A 265 -33.90 -44.39 -41.08
C ARG A 265 -33.60 -42.93 -40.89
#